data_66368d244e2fb4928315bca55382cc69
#
_entry.id   66368d244e2fb4928315bca55382cc69
#
_cell.length_a   1.000
_cell.length_b   1.000
_cell.length_c   1.000
_cell.angle_alpha   90.00
_cell.angle_beta   90.00
_cell.angle_gamma   90.00
#
_symmetry.space_group_name_H-M   'P 1'
#
loop_
_entity.id
_entity.type
_entity.pdbx_description
1 polymer ?
#
loop_
_entity_poly.entity_id
_entity_poly.type
_entity_poly.pdbx_seq_one_letter_code
_entity_poly.pdbx_strand_id
1 'polypeptide(L)'
;FYYKDDKLGDPMVSEEHITAFNWAATQEIDDMMAMALRVNDYLSGLFGGVGITLVDFKIEFGRVYEGDFSRIILADEISPDSCRLWDSLTNEKLDKDRFRRDLGNVIESYTEVARRLGIMKEMPTVIQGGVH
;
A
#
# COMPACT_ATOMS: atom_id res chain seq x y z
N PHE A 1 13.08 -2.96 -7.05
CA PHE A 1 12.25 -4.16 -7.31
C PHE A 1 12.54 -5.27 -6.31
N TYR A 2 11.56 -6.15 -6.13
CA TYR A 2 11.69 -7.39 -5.38
C TYR A 2 11.18 -8.55 -6.24
N TYR A 3 11.91 -9.65 -6.26
CA TYR A 3 11.45 -10.88 -6.89
C TYR A 3 10.57 -11.63 -5.89
N LYS A 4 9.27 -11.76 -6.20
CA LYS A 4 8.33 -12.40 -5.29
C LYS A 4 8.50 -13.91 -5.30
N ASP A 5 9.18 -14.40 -4.29
CA ASP A 5 9.40 -15.83 -4.06
C ASP A 5 9.60 -16.09 -2.57
N ASP A 6 8.59 -16.67 -1.93
CA ASP A 6 8.60 -16.95 -0.48
C ASP A 6 9.78 -17.81 -0.03
N LYS A 7 10.25 -18.71 -0.88
CA LYS A 7 11.40 -19.59 -0.56
C LYS A 7 12.72 -18.84 -0.56
N LEU A 8 12.80 -17.79 -1.37
CA LEU A 8 13.97 -16.92 -1.47
C LEU A 8 13.88 -15.69 -0.55
N GLY A 9 12.75 -15.49 0.13
CA GLY A 9 12.53 -14.36 1.02
C GLY A 9 12.40 -13.03 0.28
N ASP A 10 11.78 -13.04 -0.89
CA ASP A 10 11.52 -11.85 -1.72
C ASP A 10 12.79 -11.00 -1.91
N PRO A 11 13.84 -11.48 -2.56
CA PRO A 11 15.10 -10.75 -2.68
C PRO A 11 14.94 -9.46 -3.47
N MET A 12 15.66 -8.42 -3.04
CA MET A 12 15.76 -7.18 -3.80
C MET A 12 16.59 -7.40 -5.06
N VAL A 13 16.10 -6.91 -6.19
CA VAL A 13 16.73 -7.07 -7.51
C VAL A 13 16.77 -5.75 -8.25
N SER A 14 17.76 -5.61 -9.14
CA SER A 14 17.84 -4.49 -10.07
C SER A 14 17.17 -4.85 -11.41
N GLU A 15 17.00 -3.84 -12.26
CA GLU A 15 16.49 -4.04 -13.64
C GLU A 15 17.38 -4.98 -14.45
N GLU A 16 18.71 -4.87 -14.24
CA GLU A 16 19.69 -5.75 -14.90
C GLU A 16 19.51 -7.20 -14.49
N HIS A 17 19.21 -7.48 -13.21
CA HIS A 17 18.90 -8.84 -12.77
C HIS A 17 17.62 -9.35 -13.44
N ILE A 18 16.58 -8.54 -13.49
CA ILE A 18 15.30 -8.91 -14.10
C ILE A 18 15.47 -9.29 -15.57
N THR A 19 16.23 -8.49 -16.32
CA THR A 19 16.49 -8.73 -17.74
C THR A 19 17.46 -9.89 -17.96
N ALA A 20 18.53 -9.99 -17.19
CA ALA A 20 19.52 -11.05 -17.31
C ALA A 20 18.94 -12.44 -17.03
N PHE A 21 18.03 -12.55 -16.05
CA PHE A 21 17.34 -13.79 -15.74
C PHE A 21 16.06 -13.99 -16.56
N ASN A 22 15.75 -13.07 -17.47
CA ASN A 22 14.57 -13.12 -18.34
C ASN A 22 13.24 -13.27 -17.55
N TRP A 23 13.13 -12.63 -16.40
CA TRP A 23 11.90 -12.62 -15.61
C TRP A 23 10.84 -11.68 -16.19
N ALA A 24 11.28 -10.55 -16.75
CA ALA A 24 10.44 -9.63 -17.50
C ALA A 24 11.22 -8.96 -18.62
N ALA A 25 10.53 -8.59 -19.70
CA ALA A 25 11.09 -7.79 -20.78
C ALA A 25 11.25 -6.33 -20.33
N THR A 26 12.18 -5.60 -20.97
CA THR A 26 12.39 -4.17 -20.69
C THR A 26 11.10 -3.37 -20.79
N GLN A 27 10.26 -3.63 -21.79
CA GLN A 27 8.97 -2.95 -21.95
C GLN A 27 8.03 -3.23 -20.76
N GLU A 28 8.02 -4.44 -20.22
CA GLU A 28 7.21 -4.77 -19.04
C GLU A 28 7.72 -4.03 -17.79
N ILE A 29 9.04 -3.84 -17.67
CA ILE A 29 9.62 -3.04 -16.57
C ILE A 29 9.20 -1.57 -16.71
N ASP A 30 9.28 -1.01 -17.90
CA ASP A 30 8.83 0.36 -18.16
C ASP A 30 7.34 0.54 -17.85
N ASP A 31 6.50 -0.42 -18.22
CA ASP A 31 5.07 -0.42 -17.92
C ASP A 31 4.80 -0.47 -16.40
N MET A 32 5.52 -1.31 -15.66
CA MET A 32 5.42 -1.38 -14.20
C MET A 32 5.84 -0.06 -13.54
N MET A 33 6.93 0.55 -13.99
CA MET A 33 7.40 1.84 -13.49
C MET A 33 6.38 2.95 -13.76
N ALA A 34 5.83 3.02 -14.97
CA ALA A 34 4.81 3.99 -15.32
C ALA A 34 3.54 3.83 -14.48
N MET A 35 3.10 2.60 -14.24
CA MET A 35 1.97 2.32 -13.35
C MET A 35 2.27 2.71 -11.90
N ALA A 36 3.46 2.38 -11.40
CA ALA A 36 3.87 2.72 -10.03
C ALA A 36 3.88 4.23 -9.79
N LEU A 37 4.36 5.02 -10.75
CA LEU A 37 4.34 6.49 -10.67
C LEU A 37 2.91 7.03 -10.63
N ARG A 38 2.00 6.51 -11.46
CA ARG A 38 0.58 6.91 -11.43
C ARG A 38 -0.09 6.57 -10.09
N VAL A 39 0.19 5.39 -9.55
CA VAL A 39 -0.31 4.98 -8.23
C VAL A 39 0.23 5.91 -7.16
N ASN A 40 1.52 6.25 -7.20
CA ASN A 40 2.13 7.21 -6.28
C ASN A 40 1.43 8.57 -6.31
N ASP A 41 1.23 9.14 -7.49
CA ASP A 41 0.60 10.45 -7.63
C ASP A 41 -0.85 10.44 -7.09
N TYR A 42 -1.60 9.41 -7.44
CA TYR A 42 -2.98 9.25 -6.97
C TYR A 42 -3.05 9.09 -5.45
N LEU A 43 -2.27 8.17 -4.89
CA LEU A 43 -2.31 7.89 -3.44
C LEU A 43 -1.77 9.06 -2.62
N SER A 44 -0.72 9.73 -3.09
CA SER A 44 -0.19 10.92 -2.41
C SER A 44 -1.23 12.03 -2.35
N GLY A 45 -1.97 12.25 -3.43
CA GLY A 45 -3.08 13.21 -3.45
C GLY A 45 -4.24 12.80 -2.55
N LEU A 46 -4.64 11.52 -2.62
CA LEU A 46 -5.74 10.97 -1.82
C LEU A 46 -5.45 11.10 -0.31
N PHE A 47 -4.30 10.62 0.14
CA PHE A 47 -3.93 10.67 1.54
C PHE A 47 -3.62 12.09 2.01
N GLY A 48 -2.92 12.89 1.19
CA GLY A 48 -2.63 14.29 1.49
C GLY A 48 -3.90 15.11 1.70
N GLY A 49 -4.94 14.85 0.91
CA GLY A 49 -6.25 15.52 1.04
C GLY A 49 -6.97 15.27 2.36
N VAL A 50 -6.60 14.22 3.10
CA VAL A 50 -7.17 13.87 4.41
C VAL A 50 -6.17 13.99 5.57
N GLY A 51 -5.06 14.70 5.36
CA GLY A 51 -4.07 14.97 6.40
C GLY A 51 -3.19 13.76 6.75
N ILE A 52 -2.95 12.89 5.77
CA ILE A 52 -2.06 11.73 5.91
C ILE A 52 -0.91 11.87 4.91
N THR A 53 0.31 11.66 5.38
CA THR A 53 1.50 11.59 4.53
C THR A 53 1.73 10.13 4.11
N LEU A 54 1.71 9.87 2.82
CA LEU A 54 2.18 8.62 2.25
C LEU A 54 3.71 8.65 2.21
N VAL A 55 4.35 7.83 3.02
CA VAL A 55 5.81 7.76 3.10
C VAL A 55 6.37 6.86 2.00
N ASP A 56 5.85 5.66 1.93
CA ASP A 56 6.12 4.68 0.88
C ASP A 56 5.00 3.64 0.80
N PHE A 57 5.04 2.82 -0.23
CA PHE A 57 4.11 1.74 -0.41
C PHE A 57 4.74 0.60 -1.22
N LYS A 58 4.22 -0.60 -1.01
CA LYS A 58 4.53 -1.80 -1.78
C LYS A 58 3.34 -2.11 -2.69
N ILE A 59 3.63 -2.36 -3.96
CA ILE A 59 2.66 -2.90 -4.92
C ILE A 59 3.22 -4.15 -5.57
N GLU A 60 2.34 -5.01 -6.04
CA GLU A 60 2.70 -6.22 -6.75
C GLU A 60 2.15 -6.18 -8.17
N PHE A 61 2.87 -6.77 -9.09
CA PHE A 61 2.47 -6.90 -10.48
C PHE A 61 2.37 -8.37 -10.86
N GLY A 62 1.41 -8.69 -11.69
CA GLY A 62 1.23 -10.01 -12.24
C GLY A 62 1.16 -9.97 -13.77
N ARG A 63 1.47 -11.09 -14.42
CA ARG A 63 1.27 -11.26 -15.86
C ARG A 63 0.02 -12.09 -16.10
N VAL A 64 -0.88 -11.56 -16.88
CA VAL A 64 -2.10 -12.26 -17.32
C VAL A 64 -1.94 -12.65 -18.78
N TYR A 65 -2.29 -13.87 -19.09
CA TYR A 65 -2.26 -14.41 -20.44
C TYR A 65 -3.68 -14.45 -21.01
N GLU A 66 -3.84 -13.86 -22.20
CA GLU A 66 -5.10 -13.81 -22.95
C GLU A 66 -4.84 -14.37 -24.36
N GLY A 67 -4.97 -15.70 -24.52
CA GLY A 67 -4.56 -16.39 -25.73
C GLY A 67 -3.05 -16.29 -25.96
N ASP A 68 -2.63 -15.75 -27.10
CA ASP A 68 -1.22 -15.56 -27.45
C ASP A 68 -0.62 -14.25 -26.92
N PHE A 69 -1.43 -13.44 -26.24
CA PHE A 69 -1.01 -12.16 -25.67
C PHE A 69 -0.85 -12.24 -24.16
N SER A 70 0.07 -11.46 -23.65
CA SER A 70 0.21 -11.25 -22.21
C SER A 70 0.26 -9.77 -21.89
N ARG A 71 -0.21 -9.41 -20.73
CA ARG A 71 -0.12 -8.04 -20.21
C ARG A 71 0.22 -8.03 -18.72
N ILE A 72 0.91 -6.99 -18.30
CA ILE A 72 1.18 -6.72 -16.89
C ILE A 72 -0.05 -6.03 -16.29
N ILE A 73 -0.47 -6.49 -15.15
CA ILE A 73 -1.52 -5.87 -14.34
C ILE A 73 -1.02 -5.56 -12.95
N LEU A 74 -1.58 -4.52 -12.35
CA LEU A 74 -1.43 -4.27 -10.93
C LEU A 74 -2.23 -5.34 -10.17
N ALA A 75 -1.58 -5.98 -9.22
CA ALA A 75 -2.13 -7.03 -8.38
C ALA A 75 -1.99 -6.66 -6.91
N ASP A 76 -2.63 -7.48 -6.03
CA ASP A 76 -2.62 -7.29 -4.59
C ASP A 76 -3.35 -6.02 -4.13
N GLU A 77 -3.27 -5.74 -2.83
CA GLU A 77 -4.03 -4.67 -2.17
C GLU A 77 -3.23 -3.39 -1.96
N ILE A 78 -3.95 -2.30 -1.78
CA ILE A 78 -3.46 -1.07 -1.17
C ILE A 78 -4.18 -0.92 0.18
N SER A 79 -3.40 -0.99 1.25
CA SER A 79 -3.93 -0.90 2.62
C SER A 79 -2.86 -0.36 3.58
N PRO A 80 -3.21 -0.08 4.84
CA PRO A 80 -2.20 0.25 5.86
C PRO A 80 -1.16 -0.84 6.11
N ASP A 81 -1.38 -2.07 5.59
CA ASP A 81 -0.39 -3.16 5.64
C ASP A 81 0.66 -3.06 4.53
N SER A 82 0.31 -2.48 3.39
CA SER A 82 1.19 -2.32 2.22
C SER A 82 1.73 -0.90 2.04
N CYS A 83 1.32 0.04 2.90
CA CYS A 83 1.74 1.44 2.88
C CYS A 83 2.32 1.86 4.22
N ARG A 84 3.25 2.83 4.21
CA ARG A 84 3.59 3.61 5.40
C ARG A 84 2.84 4.94 5.36
N LEU A 85 1.98 5.12 6.36
CA LEU A 85 1.06 6.24 6.47
C LEU A 85 1.31 6.95 7.80
N TRP A 86 1.61 8.24 7.74
CA TRP A 86 1.86 9.03 8.94
C TRP A 86 0.87 10.19 8.99
N ASP A 87 0.40 10.52 10.19
CA ASP A 87 -0.33 11.76 10.40
C ASP A 87 0.53 12.96 9.99
N SER A 88 -0.01 13.83 9.14
CA SER A 88 0.77 14.94 8.55
C SER A 88 1.19 16.01 9.55
N LEU A 89 0.51 16.11 10.70
CA LEU A 89 0.78 17.11 11.73
C LEU A 89 1.66 16.54 12.85
N THR A 90 1.36 15.31 13.28
CA THR A 90 2.00 14.72 14.47
C THR A 90 3.13 13.75 14.12
N ASN A 91 3.21 13.30 12.86
CA ASN A 91 4.06 12.21 12.40
C ASN A 91 3.77 10.86 13.10
N GLU A 92 2.59 10.73 13.70
CA GLU A 92 2.14 9.48 14.29
C GLU A 92 1.93 8.44 13.18
N LYS A 93 2.38 7.20 13.43
CA LYS A 93 2.26 6.10 12.49
C LYS A 93 0.85 5.55 12.50
N LEU A 94 0.25 5.46 11.32
CA LEU A 94 -1.12 4.98 11.11
C LEU A 94 -1.17 3.66 10.31
N ASP A 95 -0.07 2.96 10.24
CA ASP A 95 0.16 1.77 9.42
C ASP A 95 0.68 0.59 10.23
N LYS A 96 1.03 -0.50 9.55
CA LYS A 96 1.54 -1.75 10.15
C LYS A 96 2.81 -1.57 10.99
N ASP A 97 3.56 -0.49 10.84
CA ASP A 97 4.73 -0.23 11.67
C ASP A 97 4.36 -0.06 13.15
N ARG A 98 3.11 0.31 13.48
CA ARG A 98 2.65 0.31 14.86
C ARG A 98 2.71 -1.09 15.47
N PHE A 99 2.28 -2.11 14.71
CA PHE A 99 2.38 -3.50 15.14
C PHE A 99 3.83 -3.96 15.20
N ARG A 100 4.62 -3.71 14.14
CA ARG A 100 6.01 -4.13 14.05
C ARG A 100 6.91 -3.54 15.14
N ARG A 101 6.56 -2.34 15.62
CA ARG A 101 7.33 -1.60 16.65
C ARG A 101 6.69 -1.65 18.02
N ASP A 102 5.68 -2.48 18.21
CA ASP A 102 4.92 -2.60 19.47
C ASP A 102 4.43 -1.25 20.03
N LEU A 103 3.96 -0.38 19.16
CA LEU A 103 3.46 0.95 19.53
C LEU A 103 2.02 0.92 20.05
N GLY A 104 1.33 -0.22 19.95
CA GLY A 104 -0.08 -0.38 20.33
C GLY A 104 -1.05 0.35 19.39
N ASN A 105 -2.34 0.27 19.71
CA ASN A 105 -3.42 1.00 19.03
C ASN A 105 -3.49 0.79 17.50
N VAL A 106 -3.19 -0.44 17.02
CA VAL A 106 -3.18 -0.77 15.59
C VAL A 106 -4.58 -0.63 14.98
N ILE A 107 -5.59 -1.18 15.66
CA ILE A 107 -6.99 -1.14 15.19
C ILE A 107 -7.50 0.30 15.14
N GLU A 108 -7.21 1.09 16.16
CA GLU A 108 -7.58 2.50 16.23
C GLU A 108 -6.94 3.30 15.10
N SER A 109 -5.66 3.03 14.79
CA SER A 109 -4.95 3.70 13.70
C SER A 109 -5.53 3.35 12.34
N TYR A 110 -5.86 2.09 12.09
CA TYR A 110 -6.51 1.67 10.84
C TYR A 110 -7.93 2.23 10.73
N THR A 111 -8.66 2.27 11.83
CA THR A 111 -9.98 2.91 11.91
C THR A 111 -9.91 4.38 11.60
N GLU A 112 -8.89 5.07 12.12
CA GLU A 112 -8.67 6.50 11.83
C GLU A 112 -8.39 6.76 10.34
N VAL A 113 -7.57 5.94 9.69
CA VAL A 113 -7.36 6.03 8.24
C VAL A 113 -8.67 5.84 7.48
N ALA A 114 -9.44 4.80 7.83
CA ALA A 114 -10.73 4.52 7.19
C ALA A 114 -11.75 5.66 7.41
N ARG A 115 -11.78 6.25 8.61
CA ARG A 115 -12.63 7.39 8.95
C ARG A 115 -12.27 8.61 8.10
N ARG A 116 -10.99 8.97 8.01
CA ARG A 116 -10.52 10.11 7.21
C ARG A 116 -10.81 9.96 5.73
N LEU A 117 -10.72 8.73 5.21
CA LEU A 117 -11.07 8.41 3.84
C LEU A 117 -12.59 8.35 3.58
N GLY A 118 -13.42 8.49 4.62
CA GLY A 118 -14.88 8.43 4.50
C GLY A 118 -15.44 7.03 4.24
N ILE A 119 -14.64 5.97 4.45
CA ILE A 119 -15.05 4.58 4.24
C ILE A 119 -15.93 4.08 5.38
N MET A 120 -15.69 4.57 6.60
CA MET A 120 -16.50 4.27 7.78
C MET A 120 -17.39 5.45 8.12
N LYS A 121 -18.69 5.18 8.26
CA LYS A 121 -19.61 6.15 8.87
C LYS A 121 -19.25 6.29 10.35
N GLU A 122 -19.33 7.51 10.89
CA GLU A 122 -19.21 7.71 12.33
C GLU A 122 -20.19 6.76 13.04
N MET A 123 -19.67 5.92 13.93
CA MET A 123 -20.54 5.14 14.82
C MET A 123 -21.28 6.13 15.70
N PRO A 124 -22.62 6.06 15.80
CA PRO A 124 -23.34 6.93 16.70
C PRO A 124 -22.76 6.72 18.09
N THR A 125 -22.37 7.82 18.72
CA THR A 125 -21.92 7.83 20.11
C THR A 125 -23.03 7.22 20.96
N VAL A 126 -22.81 6.04 21.51
CA VAL A 126 -23.73 5.47 22.49
C VAL A 126 -23.65 6.38 23.71
N ILE A 127 -24.65 7.26 23.85
CA ILE A 127 -24.82 8.02 25.07
C ILE A 127 -25.14 6.99 26.15
N GLN A 128 -24.17 6.68 27.00
CA GLN A 128 -24.45 5.95 28.23
C GLN A 128 -25.38 6.85 29.07
N GLY A 129 -26.68 6.55 28.97
CA GLY A 129 -27.67 7.16 29.84
C GLY A 129 -27.36 6.72 31.26
N GLY A 130 -26.89 7.67 32.07
CA GLY A 130 -26.76 7.45 33.51
C GLY A 130 -28.17 7.17 34.08
N VAL A 131 -28.30 6.01 34.67
CA VAL A 131 -29.45 5.68 35.53
C VAL A 131 -29.19 6.38 36.85
N HIS A 132 -30.06 7.35 37.17
CA HIS A 132 -30.18 7.87 38.54
C HIS A 132 -31.00 6.94 39.36
#